data_f87a2372f5b9dbb05a58e1e353ba284b
#
_entry.id   f87a2372f5b9dbb05a58e1e353ba284b
#
_cell.length_a   1.000
_cell.length_b   1.000
_cell.length_c   1.000
_cell.angle_alpha   90.00
_cell.angle_beta   90.00
_cell.angle_gamma   90.00
#
_symmetry.space_group_name_H-M   'P 1'
#
loop_
_entity.id
_entity.type
_entity.pdbx_description
1 polymer ?
#
loop_
_entity_poly.entity_id
_entity_poly.type
_entity_poly.pdbx_seq_one_letter_code
_entity_poly.pdbx_strand_id
1 'polypeptide(L)'
;MSSLVPAILLPNFTWTPRNFPPTRLSSEIPPTPEPSHPLVRRFWGYVHSFLKRFSVFYCRWVRIPFDNQIIPLPFGLLLKWSDGTRLEEVLATKVYRAAGIPTPKIISYGEHLDMPHAPVSILMTRLPGREIGQAYESFSPKAKTTALTEFKLYLSTIRGWKSPWGNERVCSITGGAIRSIRVPNHAIGPCETPQEFHEYLLAPAHNSFASEAVHQEKLRSARKLQSLQRPGVKFTHGDIKHHNILVDEEGHITGFLDWESAGWYPEFWEYTTALRFVPKDFWWYEFLMKAGAERYLEESECERALTSLTADSYSW
;
A
#
# COMPACT_ATOMS: atom_id res chain seq x y z
N MET A 1 35.16 1.46 18.63
CA MET A 1 35.42 2.78 18.02
C MET A 1 34.07 3.46 17.88
N SER A 2 33.71 4.39 18.80
CA SER A 2 32.56 5.23 18.68
C SER A 2 32.68 6.05 17.40
N SER A 3 31.77 5.89 16.47
CA SER A 3 31.85 6.54 15.17
C SER A 3 31.78 8.05 15.37
N LEU A 4 32.79 8.78 14.89
CA LEU A 4 32.79 10.24 14.79
C LEU A 4 31.71 10.79 13.83
N VAL A 5 30.84 9.92 13.32
CA VAL A 5 29.76 10.28 12.40
C VAL A 5 28.54 10.76 13.20
N PRO A 6 28.09 12.00 12.99
CA PRO A 6 26.88 12.50 13.63
C PRO A 6 25.69 11.58 13.36
N ALA A 7 24.85 11.34 14.38
CA ALA A 7 23.70 10.43 14.29
C ALA A 7 22.78 10.75 13.10
N ILE A 8 22.58 12.03 12.78
CA ILE A 8 21.75 12.49 11.66
C ILE A 8 22.28 12.03 10.28
N LEU A 9 23.53 11.66 10.19
CA LEU A 9 24.13 11.13 8.95
C LEU A 9 24.09 9.61 8.88
N LEU A 10 23.64 8.93 9.95
CA LEU A 10 23.54 7.49 9.96
C LEU A 10 22.28 7.02 9.18
N PRO A 11 22.35 5.85 8.52
CA PRO A 11 21.25 5.36 7.69
C PRO A 11 20.00 4.96 8.48
N ASN A 12 20.15 4.69 9.76
CA ASN A 12 19.05 4.36 10.67
C ASN A 12 18.46 5.58 11.41
N PHE A 13 18.97 6.78 11.14
CA PHE A 13 18.40 7.98 11.73
C PHE A 13 16.95 8.18 11.27
N THR A 14 16.09 8.53 12.21
CA THR A 14 14.68 8.86 11.95
C THR A 14 14.30 10.12 12.69
N TRP A 15 13.39 10.90 12.11
CA TRP A 15 12.80 12.01 12.82
C TRP A 15 11.77 11.46 13.79
N THR A 16 11.97 11.69 15.09
CA THR A 16 11.01 11.29 16.11
C THR A 16 9.68 12.00 15.87
N PRO A 17 8.58 11.28 15.70
CA PRO A 17 7.28 11.90 15.64
C PRO A 17 7.03 12.69 16.95
N ARG A 18 6.60 13.95 16.85
CA ARG A 18 6.35 14.78 18.04
C ARG A 18 5.19 14.27 18.88
N ASN A 19 4.27 13.49 18.29
CA ASN A 19 3.09 12.94 18.95
C ASN A 19 2.86 11.50 18.48
N PHE A 20 2.95 10.54 19.39
CA PHE A 20 2.54 9.17 19.22
C PHE A 20 1.71 8.74 20.45
N PRO A 21 0.53 8.11 20.28
CA PRO A 21 -0.28 8.02 19.06
C PRO A 21 -0.82 9.38 18.61
N PRO A 22 -1.31 9.51 17.35
CA PRO A 22 -1.85 10.78 16.86
C PRO A 22 -3.02 11.22 17.74
N THR A 23 -3.01 12.45 18.16
CA THR A 23 -3.98 13.01 19.10
C THR A 23 -5.41 13.08 18.52
N ARG A 24 -5.55 13.01 17.20
CA ARG A 24 -6.86 13.02 16.52
C ARG A 24 -6.76 12.48 15.11
N LEU A 25 -7.53 11.44 14.80
CA LEU A 25 -7.76 10.96 13.45
C LEU A 25 -8.93 11.70 12.81
N SER A 26 -8.82 12.00 11.52
CA SER A 26 -9.93 12.62 10.78
C SER A 26 -11.00 11.57 10.46
N SER A 27 -12.24 11.86 10.87
CA SER A 27 -13.42 11.05 10.52
C SER A 27 -13.87 11.20 9.07
N GLU A 28 -13.35 12.23 8.37
CA GLU A 28 -13.63 12.51 6.96
C GLU A 28 -12.32 12.51 6.18
N ILE A 29 -12.40 12.17 4.89
CA ILE A 29 -11.22 12.23 4.03
C ILE A 29 -10.75 13.69 3.91
N PRO A 30 -9.47 13.98 4.23
CA PRO A 30 -8.92 15.30 3.94
C PRO A 30 -8.93 15.59 2.43
N PRO A 31 -9.02 16.87 2.04
CA PRO A 31 -8.99 17.24 0.63
C PRO A 31 -7.69 16.75 -0.03
N THR A 32 -7.83 16.13 -1.20
CA THR A 32 -6.68 15.71 -2.00
C THR A 32 -5.95 16.95 -2.50
N PRO A 33 -4.65 17.12 -2.17
CA PRO A 33 -3.92 18.29 -2.62
C PRO A 33 -3.70 18.26 -4.14
N GLU A 34 -3.72 19.42 -4.75
CA GLU A 34 -3.36 19.54 -6.17
C GLU A 34 -1.89 19.15 -6.40
N PRO A 35 -1.61 18.45 -7.51
CA PRO A 35 -0.24 18.17 -7.93
C PRO A 35 0.55 19.46 -8.18
N SER A 36 1.82 19.47 -7.81
CA SER A 36 2.72 20.57 -8.15
C SER A 36 2.80 20.79 -9.68
N HIS A 37 3.10 22.01 -10.09
CA HIS A 37 3.25 22.35 -11.50
C HIS A 37 4.23 21.40 -12.22
N PRO A 38 3.98 20.96 -13.47
CA PRO A 38 4.84 20.02 -14.20
C PRO A 38 6.32 20.42 -14.26
N LEU A 39 6.64 21.69 -14.42
CA LEU A 39 8.04 22.17 -14.42
C LEU A 39 8.72 21.95 -13.07
N VAL A 40 8.01 22.12 -11.96
CA VAL A 40 8.53 21.84 -10.62
C VAL A 40 8.80 20.35 -10.46
N ARG A 41 7.89 19.49 -10.94
CA ARG A 41 8.09 18.03 -10.89
C ARG A 41 9.29 17.59 -11.74
N ARG A 42 9.46 18.15 -12.94
CA ARG A 42 10.66 17.89 -13.79
C ARG A 42 11.94 18.33 -13.12
N PHE A 43 11.96 19.52 -12.53
CA PHE A 43 13.13 19.99 -11.76
C PHE A 43 13.49 19.00 -10.64
N TRP A 44 12.50 18.57 -9.86
CA TRP A 44 12.74 17.56 -8.83
C TRP A 44 13.18 16.20 -9.41
N GLY A 45 12.74 15.83 -10.59
CA GLY A 45 13.24 14.64 -11.29
C GLY A 45 14.74 14.68 -11.51
N TYR A 46 15.29 15.82 -11.97
CA TYR A 46 16.74 16.00 -12.11
C TYR A 46 17.48 15.96 -10.77
N VAL A 47 16.92 16.63 -9.74
CA VAL A 47 17.50 16.59 -8.38
C VAL A 47 17.52 15.18 -7.83
N HIS A 48 16.43 14.41 -8.00
CA HIS A 48 16.36 13.02 -7.54
C HIS A 48 17.34 12.10 -8.29
N SER A 49 17.54 12.32 -9.57
CA SER A 49 18.58 11.59 -10.34
C SER A 49 19.98 11.85 -9.79
N PHE A 50 20.27 13.08 -9.37
CA PHE A 50 21.50 13.41 -8.68
C PHE A 50 21.60 12.72 -7.30
N LEU A 51 20.53 12.80 -6.49
CA LEU A 51 20.46 12.16 -5.16
C LEU A 51 20.66 10.65 -5.24
N LYS A 52 20.11 9.99 -6.26
CA LYS A 52 20.33 8.56 -6.51
C LYS A 52 21.81 8.24 -6.72
N ARG A 53 22.51 9.03 -7.53
CA ARG A 53 23.96 8.88 -7.75
C ARG A 53 24.75 9.15 -6.46
N PHE A 54 24.39 10.21 -5.75
CA PHE A 54 24.99 10.54 -4.45
C PHE A 54 24.83 9.40 -3.44
N SER A 55 23.66 8.75 -3.40
CA SER A 55 23.40 7.64 -2.48
C SER A 55 24.36 6.47 -2.65
N VAL A 56 24.86 6.19 -3.86
CA VAL A 56 25.86 5.13 -4.08
C VAL A 56 27.13 5.40 -3.26
N PHE A 57 27.61 6.66 -3.24
CA PHE A 57 28.77 7.06 -2.44
C PHE A 57 28.44 7.05 -0.94
N TYR A 58 27.27 7.56 -0.57
CA TYR A 58 26.80 7.56 0.81
C TYR A 58 26.71 6.13 1.36
N CYS A 59 26.05 5.18 0.67
CA CYS A 59 25.93 3.80 1.08
C CYS A 59 27.31 3.13 1.26
N ARG A 60 28.25 3.40 0.34
CA ARG A 60 29.64 2.91 0.48
C ARG A 60 30.33 3.49 1.71
N TRP A 61 30.15 4.77 1.99
CA TRP A 61 30.74 5.44 3.15
C TRP A 61 30.19 4.91 4.47
N VAL A 62 28.88 4.72 4.60
CA VAL A 62 28.25 4.19 5.82
C VAL A 62 28.19 2.66 5.87
N ARG A 63 28.72 1.98 4.84
CA ARG A 63 28.83 0.51 4.74
C ARG A 63 27.49 -0.23 4.79
N ILE A 64 26.49 0.27 4.04
CA ILE A 64 25.22 -0.41 3.83
C ILE A 64 25.06 -0.79 2.34
N PRO A 65 24.26 -1.81 2.01
CA PRO A 65 23.92 -2.11 0.62
C PRO A 65 23.18 -0.94 -0.01
N PHE A 66 23.46 -0.68 -1.28
CA PHE A 66 22.67 0.24 -2.10
C PHE A 66 21.42 -0.49 -2.59
N ASP A 67 20.25 0.10 -2.38
CA ASP A 67 19.00 -0.35 -2.95
C ASP A 67 18.60 0.58 -4.10
N ASN A 68 18.19 0.01 -5.22
CA ASN A 68 17.86 0.76 -6.43
C ASN A 68 16.43 1.32 -6.44
N GLN A 69 15.56 0.79 -5.57
CA GLN A 69 14.13 1.15 -5.48
C GLN A 69 13.84 2.01 -4.24
N ILE A 70 14.38 1.63 -3.09
CA ILE A 70 14.29 2.37 -1.82
C ILE A 70 15.66 2.88 -1.44
N ILE A 71 16.04 3.98 -2.03
CA ILE A 71 17.38 4.56 -2.04
C ILE A 71 17.66 5.26 -0.71
N PRO A 72 18.60 4.79 0.12
CA PRO A 72 18.93 5.42 1.40
C PRO A 72 19.66 6.76 1.19
N LEU A 73 19.29 7.73 2.00
CA LEU A 73 19.95 9.04 2.04
C LEU A 73 20.25 9.43 3.50
N PRO A 74 21.22 10.31 3.75
CA PRO A 74 21.42 10.89 5.09
C PRO A 74 20.21 11.70 5.53
N PHE A 75 20.25 12.18 6.79
CA PHE A 75 19.20 13.04 7.38
C PHE A 75 17.85 12.33 7.55
N GLY A 76 17.82 11.01 7.68
CA GLY A 76 16.58 10.24 7.81
C GLY A 76 15.66 10.39 6.59
N LEU A 77 16.25 10.43 5.41
CA LEU A 77 15.53 10.52 4.15
C LEU A 77 15.65 9.23 3.35
N LEU A 78 14.63 8.98 2.53
CA LEU A 78 14.56 7.91 1.55
C LEU A 78 14.08 8.48 0.23
N LEU A 79 14.63 7.97 -0.86
CA LEU A 79 14.12 8.24 -2.20
C LEU A 79 13.53 6.95 -2.78
N LYS A 80 12.19 6.86 -2.87
CA LYS A 80 11.50 5.76 -3.56
C LYS A 80 11.47 6.06 -5.05
N TRP A 81 11.94 5.09 -5.86
CA TRP A 81 11.91 5.20 -7.30
C TRP A 81 11.84 3.81 -7.92
N SER A 82 10.64 3.31 -8.14
CA SER A 82 10.34 1.98 -8.65
C SER A 82 9.26 2.04 -9.73
N ASP A 83 9.03 0.93 -10.40
CA ASP A 83 8.00 0.79 -11.46
C ASP A 83 6.59 1.10 -10.95
N GLY A 84 6.30 0.77 -9.68
CA GLY A 84 5.02 1.04 -9.03
C GLY A 84 4.79 2.50 -8.68
N THR A 85 5.87 3.28 -8.54
CA THR A 85 5.77 4.66 -8.03
C THR A 85 5.01 5.56 -9.00
N ARG A 86 3.90 6.13 -8.54
CA ARG A 86 3.00 7.00 -9.30
C ARG A 86 2.62 8.24 -8.49
N LEU A 87 2.02 9.22 -9.18
CA LEU A 87 1.56 10.45 -8.55
C LEU A 87 0.46 10.20 -7.52
N GLU A 88 -0.39 9.20 -7.77
CA GLU A 88 -1.46 8.78 -6.88
C GLU A 88 -0.92 8.35 -5.51
N GLU A 89 0.22 7.66 -5.46
CA GLU A 89 0.89 7.31 -4.20
C GLU A 89 1.30 8.56 -3.41
N VAL A 90 1.86 9.55 -4.09
CA VAL A 90 2.24 10.83 -3.46
C VAL A 90 1.02 11.50 -2.82
N LEU A 91 -0.08 11.57 -3.56
CA LEU A 91 -1.31 12.23 -3.11
C LEU A 91 -1.98 11.45 -2.00
N ALA A 92 -2.08 10.12 -2.12
CA ALA A 92 -2.59 9.26 -1.09
C ALA A 92 -1.80 9.41 0.21
N THR A 93 -0.47 9.30 0.18
CA THR A 93 0.39 9.48 1.35
C THR A 93 0.18 10.83 2.03
N LYS A 94 0.01 11.92 1.26
CA LYS A 94 -0.27 13.25 1.81
C LYS A 94 -1.63 13.34 2.49
N VAL A 95 -2.67 12.77 1.89
CA VAL A 95 -4.03 12.71 2.46
C VAL A 95 -4.04 11.92 3.76
N TYR A 96 -3.41 10.76 3.80
CA TYR A 96 -3.32 9.94 5.02
C TYR A 96 -2.59 10.66 6.14
N ARG A 97 -1.47 11.30 5.81
CA ARG A 97 -0.75 12.09 6.78
C ARG A 97 -1.59 13.25 7.32
N ALA A 98 -2.34 13.92 6.47
CA ALA A 98 -3.26 14.98 6.88
C ALA A 98 -4.41 14.47 7.76
N ALA A 99 -4.83 13.21 7.56
CA ALA A 99 -5.80 12.53 8.41
C ALA A 99 -5.27 12.10 9.79
N GLY A 100 -3.97 12.28 10.05
CA GLY A 100 -3.33 11.86 11.30
C GLY A 100 -2.84 10.40 11.29
N ILE A 101 -2.88 9.71 10.14
CA ILE A 101 -2.38 8.35 10.02
C ILE A 101 -0.85 8.40 9.85
N PRO A 102 -0.09 7.54 10.55
CA PRO A 102 1.36 7.54 10.48
C PRO A 102 1.84 7.08 9.09
N THR A 103 2.37 8.02 8.32
CA THR A 103 2.92 7.81 6.97
C THR A 103 4.15 8.67 6.78
N PRO A 104 5.04 8.35 5.83
CA PRO A 104 6.19 9.19 5.52
C PRO A 104 5.75 10.62 5.18
N LYS A 105 6.54 11.61 5.60
CA LYS A 105 6.36 12.99 5.12
C LYS A 105 6.99 13.10 3.73
N ILE A 106 6.19 13.40 2.73
CA ILE A 106 6.68 13.71 1.39
C ILE A 106 7.38 15.07 1.42
N ILE A 107 8.65 15.11 1.03
CA ILE A 107 9.47 16.30 0.92
C ILE A 107 9.33 16.89 -0.49
N SER A 108 9.52 16.04 -1.50
CA SER A 108 9.34 16.38 -2.91
C SER A 108 9.02 15.13 -3.73
N TYR A 109 8.59 15.32 -4.95
CA TYR A 109 8.41 14.25 -5.92
C TYR A 109 8.79 14.76 -7.31
N GLY A 110 9.47 13.89 -8.03
CA GLY A 110 10.03 14.18 -9.34
C GLY A 110 9.35 13.40 -10.45
N GLU A 111 9.36 13.94 -11.66
CA GLU A 111 8.80 13.33 -12.86
C GLU A 111 9.90 13.06 -13.89
N HIS A 112 9.88 11.88 -14.49
CA HIS A 112 10.90 11.37 -15.42
C HIS A 112 10.22 10.95 -16.72
N LEU A 113 10.23 11.85 -17.73
CA LEU A 113 9.53 11.63 -19.01
C LEU A 113 10.20 10.57 -19.88
N ASP A 114 11.48 10.37 -19.69
CA ASP A 114 12.33 9.39 -20.39
C ASP A 114 12.28 7.98 -19.74
N MET A 115 11.56 7.82 -18.64
CA MET A 115 11.44 6.55 -17.89
C MET A 115 9.97 6.13 -17.73
N PRO A 116 9.32 5.62 -18.79
CA PRO A 116 7.89 5.32 -18.78
C PRO A 116 7.49 4.26 -17.75
N HIS A 117 8.40 3.33 -17.40
CA HIS A 117 8.14 2.31 -16.39
C HIS A 117 8.19 2.87 -14.95
N ALA A 118 9.08 3.84 -14.69
CA ALA A 118 9.26 4.47 -13.39
C ALA A 118 9.15 6.01 -13.50
N PRO A 119 7.97 6.54 -13.87
CA PRO A 119 7.83 7.95 -14.25
C PRO A 119 7.88 8.92 -13.06
N VAL A 120 7.76 8.43 -11.83
CA VAL A 120 7.74 9.26 -10.63
C VAL A 120 8.76 8.75 -9.60
N SER A 121 9.42 9.68 -8.94
CA SER A 121 10.28 9.43 -7.77
C SER A 121 9.82 10.26 -6.58
N ILE A 122 9.93 9.74 -5.37
CA ILE A 122 9.41 10.36 -4.14
C ILE A 122 10.52 10.47 -3.10
N LEU A 123 10.89 11.70 -2.74
CA LEU A 123 11.75 11.97 -1.60
C LEU A 123 10.88 12.13 -0.34
N MET A 124 11.15 11.30 0.67
CA MET A 124 10.34 11.24 1.88
C MET A 124 11.18 11.00 3.12
N THR A 125 10.59 11.24 4.29
CA THR A 125 11.23 10.92 5.57
C THR A 125 11.20 9.42 5.83
N ARG A 126 12.27 8.90 6.43
CA ARG A 126 12.28 7.56 7.04
C ARG A 126 11.41 7.59 8.29
N LEU A 127 10.56 6.58 8.44
CA LEU A 127 9.80 6.37 9.68
C LEU A 127 10.60 5.51 10.67
N PRO A 128 10.39 5.70 11.98
CA PRO A 128 10.95 4.82 13.01
C PRO A 128 10.22 3.47 13.03
N GLY A 129 10.81 2.52 13.75
CA GLY A 129 10.26 1.18 13.91
C GLY A 129 10.82 0.18 12.90
N ARG A 130 10.27 -1.02 12.93
CA ARG A 130 10.58 -2.13 12.03
C ARG A 130 9.30 -2.76 11.51
N GLU A 131 9.39 -3.51 10.44
CA GLU A 131 8.24 -4.21 9.87
C GLU A 131 7.58 -5.11 10.92
N ILE A 132 6.25 -5.04 11.04
CA ILE A 132 5.52 -5.90 11.98
C ILE A 132 5.77 -7.37 11.68
N GLY A 133 6.02 -7.73 10.41
CA GLY A 133 6.40 -9.08 9.99
C GLY A 133 7.65 -9.62 10.66
N GLN A 134 8.60 -8.75 10.99
CA GLN A 134 9.85 -9.12 11.65
C GLN A 134 9.75 -9.06 13.19
N ALA A 135 8.76 -8.32 13.71
CA ALA A 135 8.64 -8.03 15.13
C ALA A 135 7.61 -8.89 15.86
N TYR A 136 6.50 -9.22 15.21
CA TYR A 136 5.28 -9.71 15.84
C TYR A 136 5.46 -10.97 16.70
N GLU A 137 6.24 -11.95 16.23
CA GLU A 137 6.41 -13.20 16.96
C GLU A 137 7.15 -12.98 18.29
N SER A 138 8.05 -11.99 18.35
CA SER A 138 8.78 -11.62 19.55
C SER A 138 8.00 -10.71 20.51
N PHE A 139 6.83 -10.23 20.11
CA PHE A 139 6.03 -9.31 20.92
C PHE A 139 5.43 -9.97 22.17
N SER A 140 5.40 -9.20 23.27
CA SER A 140 4.59 -9.55 24.42
C SER A 140 3.10 -9.59 24.07
N PRO A 141 2.25 -10.32 24.84
CA PRO A 141 0.81 -10.30 24.62
C PRO A 141 0.20 -8.89 24.60
N LYS A 142 0.74 -7.97 25.42
CA LYS A 142 0.32 -6.57 25.45
C LYS A 142 0.66 -5.87 24.14
N ALA A 143 1.89 -6.00 23.64
CA ALA A 143 2.30 -5.39 22.38
C ALA A 143 1.49 -5.92 21.18
N LYS A 144 1.19 -7.24 21.14
CA LYS A 144 0.29 -7.84 20.13
C LYS A 144 -1.11 -7.22 20.18
N THR A 145 -1.64 -7.01 21.37
CA THR A 145 -2.97 -6.37 21.57
C THR A 145 -2.94 -4.91 21.14
N THR A 146 -1.88 -4.17 21.47
CA THR A 146 -1.69 -2.77 21.05
C THR A 146 -1.70 -2.68 19.51
N ALA A 147 -0.87 -3.48 18.84
CA ALA A 147 -0.76 -3.48 17.38
C ALA A 147 -2.11 -3.78 16.70
N LEU A 148 -2.83 -4.79 17.18
CA LEU A 148 -4.14 -5.15 16.63
C LEU A 148 -5.19 -4.04 16.87
N THR A 149 -5.18 -3.43 18.04
CA THR A 149 -6.14 -2.36 18.39
C THR A 149 -5.92 -1.12 17.52
N GLU A 150 -4.66 -0.70 17.38
CA GLU A 150 -4.33 0.45 16.53
C GLU A 150 -4.56 0.17 15.05
N PHE A 151 -4.22 -1.03 14.57
CA PHE A 151 -4.52 -1.43 13.21
C PHE A 151 -6.02 -1.34 12.90
N LYS A 152 -6.86 -1.89 13.79
CA LYS A 152 -8.33 -1.77 13.66
C LYS A 152 -8.79 -0.32 13.63
N LEU A 153 -8.24 0.51 14.49
CA LEU A 153 -8.59 1.93 14.58
C LEU A 153 -8.26 2.66 13.28
N TYR A 154 -7.04 2.53 12.76
CA TYR A 154 -6.64 3.17 11.51
C TYR A 154 -7.48 2.66 10.33
N LEU A 155 -7.63 1.34 10.22
CA LEU A 155 -8.40 0.74 9.12
C LEU A 155 -9.87 1.14 9.16
N SER A 156 -10.51 1.14 10.34
CA SER A 156 -11.91 1.59 10.49
C SER A 156 -12.07 3.07 10.15
N THR A 157 -11.09 3.90 10.48
CA THR A 157 -11.12 5.33 10.17
C THR A 157 -11.16 5.57 8.68
N ILE A 158 -10.21 5.00 7.91
CA ILE A 158 -10.17 5.21 6.45
C ILE A 158 -11.38 4.60 5.74
N ARG A 159 -11.83 3.45 6.21
CA ARG A 159 -13.01 2.77 5.64
C ARG A 159 -14.33 3.44 6.00
N GLY A 160 -14.33 4.33 6.98
CA GLY A 160 -15.46 5.19 7.34
C GLY A 160 -15.61 6.41 6.42
N TRP A 161 -14.60 6.78 5.66
CA TRP A 161 -14.65 7.93 4.76
C TRP A 161 -15.67 7.75 3.64
N LYS A 162 -16.24 8.86 3.20
CA LYS A 162 -17.14 8.90 2.04
C LYS A 162 -16.35 9.25 0.79
N SER A 163 -16.61 8.52 -0.29
CA SER A 163 -15.97 8.80 -1.58
C SER A 163 -16.46 10.13 -2.17
N PRO A 164 -15.56 11.04 -2.56
CA PRO A 164 -15.94 12.25 -3.28
C PRO A 164 -16.37 11.98 -4.73
N TRP A 165 -16.16 10.76 -5.21
CA TRP A 165 -16.43 10.32 -6.58
C TRP A 165 -17.75 9.55 -6.73
N GLY A 166 -18.56 9.50 -5.67
CA GLY A 166 -19.78 8.71 -5.60
C GLY A 166 -19.61 7.40 -4.81
N ASN A 167 -20.72 6.77 -4.50
CA ASN A 167 -20.73 5.62 -3.58
C ASN A 167 -20.33 4.29 -4.24
N GLU A 168 -20.26 4.22 -5.56
CA GLU A 168 -20.05 2.97 -6.31
C GLU A 168 -18.81 2.99 -7.20
N ARG A 169 -18.25 4.17 -7.46
CA ARG A 169 -17.13 4.31 -8.39
C ARG A 169 -15.85 3.73 -7.81
N VAL A 170 -15.29 2.72 -8.50
CA VAL A 170 -13.98 2.13 -8.19
C VAL A 170 -12.91 2.95 -8.90
N CYS A 171 -12.09 3.66 -8.12
CA CYS A 171 -11.11 4.60 -8.67
C CYS A 171 -10.00 4.92 -7.67
N SER A 172 -8.91 5.50 -8.16
CA SER A 172 -7.82 6.02 -7.34
C SER A 172 -8.28 7.22 -6.49
N ILE A 173 -7.39 7.71 -5.63
CA ILE A 173 -7.66 8.90 -4.82
C ILE A 173 -7.98 10.15 -5.67
N THR A 174 -7.51 10.18 -6.92
CA THR A 174 -7.77 11.28 -7.87
C THR A 174 -9.04 11.07 -8.71
N GLY A 175 -9.77 9.99 -8.51
CA GLY A 175 -10.93 9.61 -9.33
C GLY A 175 -10.56 8.94 -10.67
N GLY A 176 -9.28 8.75 -10.94
CA GLY A 176 -8.75 8.12 -12.15
C GLY A 176 -8.49 6.61 -11.98
N ALA A 177 -7.68 6.06 -12.89
CA ALA A 177 -7.26 4.66 -12.84
C ALA A 177 -6.45 4.35 -11.56
N ILE A 178 -6.48 3.08 -11.16
CA ILE A 178 -5.70 2.55 -10.04
C ILE A 178 -4.57 1.70 -10.62
N ARG A 179 -3.35 1.87 -10.09
CA ARG A 179 -2.29 0.89 -10.28
C ARG A 179 -2.29 -0.08 -9.10
N SER A 180 -2.31 -1.37 -9.39
CA SER A 180 -2.21 -2.40 -8.37
C SER A 180 -1.66 -3.70 -8.94
N ILE A 181 -0.67 -4.28 -8.28
CA ILE A 181 -0.17 -5.62 -8.60
C ILE A 181 -1.21 -6.73 -8.30
N ARG A 182 -2.35 -6.35 -7.72
CA ARG A 182 -3.44 -7.27 -7.36
C ARG A 182 -4.49 -7.40 -8.46
N VAL A 183 -4.34 -6.67 -9.56
CA VAL A 183 -5.27 -6.69 -10.70
C VAL A 183 -4.55 -7.08 -11.99
N PRO A 184 -5.26 -7.66 -12.97
CA PRO A 184 -4.70 -7.95 -14.28
C PRO A 184 -4.05 -6.72 -14.91
N ASN A 185 -2.93 -6.92 -15.63
CA ASN A 185 -2.16 -5.85 -16.26
C ASN A 185 -1.73 -4.71 -15.32
N HIS A 186 -1.80 -4.92 -14.00
CA HIS A 186 -1.42 -3.98 -12.94
C HIS A 186 -2.11 -2.61 -13.00
N ALA A 187 -3.18 -2.46 -13.73
CA ALA A 187 -3.95 -1.22 -13.83
C ALA A 187 -5.42 -1.50 -14.11
N ILE A 188 -6.30 -0.71 -13.53
CA ILE A 188 -7.75 -0.81 -13.73
C ILE A 188 -8.42 0.54 -13.62
N GLY A 189 -9.53 0.66 -14.33
CA GLY A 189 -10.52 1.70 -14.20
C GLY A 189 -10.16 3.08 -14.72
N PRO A 190 -10.84 4.12 -14.25
CA PRO A 190 -11.93 4.00 -13.26
C PRO A 190 -13.09 3.13 -13.75
N CYS A 191 -13.75 2.41 -12.82
CA CYS A 191 -14.97 1.67 -13.11
C CYS A 191 -16.14 2.40 -12.43
N GLU A 192 -17.25 2.56 -13.12
CA GLU A 192 -18.39 3.31 -12.59
C GLU A 192 -19.14 2.53 -11.50
N THR A 193 -19.00 1.19 -11.52
CA THR A 193 -19.63 0.30 -10.55
C THR A 193 -18.68 -0.81 -10.09
N PRO A 194 -18.92 -1.39 -8.90
CA PRO A 194 -18.21 -2.60 -8.46
C PRO A 194 -18.44 -3.81 -9.39
N GLN A 195 -19.55 -3.83 -10.11
CA GLN A 195 -19.83 -4.86 -11.10
C GLN A 195 -18.88 -4.77 -12.30
N GLU A 196 -18.71 -3.58 -12.87
CA GLU A 196 -17.74 -3.33 -13.95
C GLU A 196 -16.32 -3.70 -13.51
N PHE A 197 -15.95 -3.38 -12.26
CA PHE A 197 -14.68 -3.80 -11.69
C PHE A 197 -14.53 -5.34 -11.68
N HIS A 198 -15.56 -6.05 -11.24
CA HIS A 198 -15.53 -7.52 -11.22
C HIS A 198 -15.44 -8.11 -12.63
N GLU A 199 -16.19 -7.56 -13.60
CA GLU A 199 -16.13 -7.97 -15.01
C GLU A 199 -14.72 -7.77 -15.59
N TYR A 200 -14.09 -6.63 -15.28
CA TYR A 200 -12.71 -6.39 -15.66
C TYR A 200 -11.74 -7.44 -15.08
N LEU A 201 -11.88 -7.76 -13.79
CA LEU A 201 -11.05 -8.77 -13.16
C LEU A 201 -11.22 -10.17 -13.78
N LEU A 202 -12.43 -10.49 -14.23
CA LEU A 202 -12.77 -11.78 -14.81
C LEU A 202 -12.46 -11.87 -16.33
N ALA A 203 -12.33 -10.74 -17.03
CA ALA A 203 -12.15 -10.70 -18.48
C ALA A 203 -10.99 -11.56 -19.00
N PRO A 204 -9.81 -11.62 -18.36
CA PRO A 204 -8.69 -12.46 -18.81
C PRO A 204 -8.83 -13.94 -18.40
N ALA A 205 -9.95 -14.37 -17.80
CA ALA A 205 -10.12 -15.75 -17.36
C ALA A 205 -10.05 -16.72 -18.56
N HIS A 206 -9.22 -17.73 -18.43
CA HIS A 206 -9.04 -18.75 -19.45
C HIS A 206 -8.98 -20.15 -18.82
N ASN A 207 -9.21 -21.17 -19.65
CA ASN A 207 -9.15 -22.55 -19.18
C ASN A 207 -7.71 -23.07 -19.22
N SER A 208 -7.01 -23.00 -18.09
CA SER A 208 -5.69 -23.59 -17.86
C SER A 208 -5.75 -24.93 -17.09
N PHE A 209 -6.94 -25.42 -16.79
CA PHE A 209 -7.13 -26.60 -15.97
C PHE A 209 -7.20 -27.89 -16.79
N ALA A 210 -6.72 -29.01 -16.22
CA ALA A 210 -6.74 -30.31 -16.86
C ALA A 210 -8.17 -30.89 -17.05
N SER A 211 -9.17 -30.34 -16.36
CA SER A 211 -10.56 -30.77 -16.37
C SER A 211 -11.51 -29.61 -16.56
N GLU A 212 -12.39 -29.72 -17.58
CA GLU A 212 -13.46 -28.77 -17.81
C GLU A 212 -14.39 -28.61 -16.59
N ALA A 213 -14.66 -29.69 -15.87
CA ALA A 213 -15.48 -29.64 -14.65
C ALA A 213 -14.86 -28.74 -13.57
N VAL A 214 -13.55 -28.82 -13.37
CA VAL A 214 -12.82 -27.95 -12.43
C VAL A 214 -12.85 -26.50 -12.90
N HIS A 215 -12.64 -26.26 -14.20
CA HIS A 215 -12.73 -24.91 -14.78
C HIS A 215 -14.10 -24.31 -14.51
N GLN A 216 -15.19 -25.03 -14.82
CA GLN A 216 -16.57 -24.56 -14.62
C GLN A 216 -16.89 -24.31 -13.15
N GLU A 217 -16.37 -25.11 -12.23
CA GLU A 217 -16.51 -24.90 -10.79
C GLU A 217 -15.82 -23.58 -10.37
N LYS A 218 -14.58 -23.35 -10.79
CA LYS A 218 -13.83 -22.13 -10.49
C LYS A 218 -14.53 -20.90 -11.08
N LEU A 219 -15.03 -21.01 -12.31
CA LEU A 219 -15.76 -19.92 -12.96
C LEU A 219 -17.06 -19.57 -12.23
N ARG A 220 -17.81 -20.58 -11.78
CA ARG A 220 -19.01 -20.35 -10.95
C ARG A 220 -18.66 -19.70 -9.61
N SER A 221 -17.59 -20.15 -8.94
CA SER A 221 -17.12 -19.56 -7.69
C SER A 221 -16.67 -18.10 -7.90
N ALA A 222 -15.90 -17.81 -8.94
CA ALA A 222 -15.46 -16.46 -9.26
C ALA A 222 -16.65 -15.53 -9.56
N ARG A 223 -17.63 -15.98 -10.34
CA ARG A 223 -18.86 -15.20 -10.67
C ARG A 223 -19.73 -14.96 -9.44
N LYS A 224 -19.72 -15.86 -8.44
CA LYS A 224 -20.46 -15.69 -7.20
C LYS A 224 -20.02 -14.44 -6.43
N LEU A 225 -18.77 -14.01 -6.55
CA LEU A 225 -18.26 -12.78 -5.93
C LEU A 225 -19.16 -11.58 -6.23
N GLN A 226 -19.71 -11.50 -7.44
CA GLN A 226 -20.63 -10.43 -7.86
C GLN A 226 -21.92 -10.40 -7.04
N SER A 227 -22.46 -11.58 -6.70
CA SER A 227 -23.69 -11.68 -5.90
C SER A 227 -23.47 -11.44 -4.40
N LEU A 228 -22.22 -11.51 -3.92
CA LEU A 228 -21.84 -11.23 -2.54
C LEU A 228 -21.51 -9.75 -2.31
N GLN A 229 -21.41 -8.96 -3.36
CA GLN A 229 -21.05 -7.55 -3.25
C GLN A 229 -22.09 -6.78 -2.44
N ARG A 230 -21.59 -6.07 -1.43
CA ARG A 230 -22.37 -5.08 -0.71
C ARG A 230 -22.34 -3.76 -1.46
N PRO A 231 -23.43 -2.97 -1.41
CA PRO A 231 -23.45 -1.67 -2.07
C PRO A 231 -22.39 -0.74 -1.49
N GLY A 232 -21.75 0.01 -2.37
CA GLY A 232 -20.80 1.05 -2.03
C GLY A 232 -19.34 0.61 -2.05
N VAL A 233 -18.50 1.62 -2.10
CA VAL A 233 -17.04 1.48 -2.07
C VAL A 233 -16.48 1.97 -0.74
N LYS A 234 -15.33 1.43 -0.34
CA LYS A 234 -14.57 1.82 0.84
C LYS A 234 -13.18 2.26 0.43
N PHE A 235 -12.67 3.26 1.15
CA PHE A 235 -11.28 3.63 0.96
C PHE A 235 -10.39 2.50 1.47
N THR A 236 -9.42 2.13 0.66
CA THR A 236 -8.66 0.90 0.79
C THR A 236 -7.19 1.22 0.50
N HIS A 237 -6.28 0.67 1.29
CA HIS A 237 -4.85 0.72 1.01
C HIS A 237 -4.51 -0.10 -0.25
N GLY A 238 -5.17 -1.23 -0.41
CA GLY A 238 -5.09 -2.08 -1.58
C GLY A 238 -3.89 -3.06 -1.61
N ASP A 239 -2.93 -2.87 -0.70
CA ASP A 239 -1.80 -3.80 -0.50
C ASP A 239 -1.36 -3.86 0.97
N ILE A 240 -2.31 -4.07 1.88
CA ILE A 240 -2.00 -4.29 3.30
C ILE A 240 -1.30 -5.63 3.48
N LYS A 241 0.00 -5.55 3.78
CA LYS A 241 0.87 -6.69 4.09
C LYS A 241 1.71 -6.38 5.34
N HIS A 242 2.16 -7.42 6.01
CA HIS A 242 2.97 -7.28 7.23
C HIS A 242 4.30 -6.53 7.05
N HIS A 243 4.82 -6.46 5.84
CA HIS A 243 6.03 -5.66 5.53
C HIS A 243 5.71 -4.18 5.23
N ASN A 244 4.45 -3.83 4.99
CA ASN A 244 4.01 -2.44 4.76
C ASN A 244 3.56 -1.74 6.05
N ILE A 245 3.73 -2.38 7.22
CA ILE A 245 3.35 -1.83 8.52
C ILE A 245 4.60 -1.78 9.41
N LEU A 246 4.93 -0.60 9.90
CA LEU A 246 6.02 -0.41 10.85
C LEU A 246 5.48 -0.30 12.27
N VAL A 247 6.21 -0.87 13.22
CA VAL A 247 5.87 -0.89 14.66
C VAL A 247 7.09 -0.62 15.53
N ASP A 248 6.86 -0.08 16.73
CA ASP A 248 7.88 -0.01 17.78
C ASP A 248 7.90 -1.28 18.65
N GLU A 249 8.70 -1.30 19.70
CA GLU A 249 8.86 -2.45 20.60
C GLU A 249 7.65 -2.69 21.49
N GLU A 250 6.84 -1.66 21.76
CA GLU A 250 5.59 -1.70 22.51
C GLU A 250 4.39 -2.09 21.65
N GLY A 251 4.59 -2.27 20.34
CA GLY A 251 3.57 -2.65 19.35
C GLY A 251 2.75 -1.48 18.82
N HIS A 252 3.15 -0.24 19.08
CA HIS A 252 2.50 0.92 18.47
C HIS A 252 2.84 1.00 16.98
N ILE A 253 1.85 1.28 16.14
CA ILE A 253 2.05 1.43 14.70
C ILE A 253 2.72 2.77 14.43
N THR A 254 3.94 2.71 13.92
CA THR A 254 4.77 3.87 13.59
C THR A 254 4.69 4.26 12.13
N GLY A 255 4.13 3.40 11.27
CA GLY A 255 3.98 3.73 9.86
C GLY A 255 3.19 2.74 9.04
N PHE A 256 2.48 3.28 8.05
CA PHE A 256 1.97 2.56 6.89
C PHE A 256 2.75 3.01 5.66
N LEU A 257 3.20 2.04 4.87
CA LEU A 257 4.05 2.23 3.69
C LEU A 257 3.32 1.77 2.42
N ASP A 258 3.79 2.21 1.28
CA ASP A 258 3.41 1.69 -0.04
C ASP A 258 1.92 1.89 -0.40
N TRP A 259 1.55 3.14 -0.59
CA TRP A 259 0.19 3.57 -0.92
C TRP A 259 -0.11 3.59 -2.43
N GLU A 260 0.67 2.89 -3.24
CA GLU A 260 0.53 2.92 -4.71
C GLU A 260 -0.81 2.35 -5.21
N SER A 261 -1.37 1.40 -4.46
CA SER A 261 -2.66 0.76 -4.76
C SER A 261 -3.85 1.40 -4.06
N ALA A 262 -3.64 2.53 -3.36
CA ALA A 262 -4.69 3.14 -2.57
C ALA A 262 -5.81 3.74 -3.44
N GLY A 263 -7.05 3.47 -3.03
CA GLY A 263 -8.22 3.93 -3.78
C GLY A 263 -9.55 3.48 -3.18
N TRP A 264 -10.60 3.67 -3.93
CA TRP A 264 -11.96 3.30 -3.61
C TRP A 264 -12.31 1.96 -4.26
N TYR A 265 -12.62 0.95 -3.45
CA TYR A 265 -12.86 -0.41 -3.91
C TYR A 265 -14.11 -1.01 -3.25
N PRO A 266 -14.63 -2.14 -3.76
CA PRO A 266 -15.63 -2.92 -3.04
C PRO A 266 -15.18 -3.24 -1.62
N GLU A 267 -16.13 -3.30 -0.69
CA GLU A 267 -15.84 -3.37 0.75
C GLU A 267 -14.91 -4.53 1.15
N PHE A 268 -14.99 -5.67 0.48
CA PHE A 268 -14.17 -6.85 0.80
C PHE A 268 -12.70 -6.71 0.38
N TRP A 269 -12.37 -5.85 -0.59
CA TRP A 269 -11.09 -5.82 -1.32
C TRP A 269 -9.86 -5.71 -0.41
N GLU A 270 -9.90 -4.89 0.64
CA GLU A 270 -8.79 -4.77 1.58
C GLU A 270 -8.42 -6.11 2.22
N TYR A 271 -9.43 -6.84 2.68
CA TYR A 271 -9.21 -8.07 3.41
C TYR A 271 -8.88 -9.26 2.50
N THR A 272 -9.52 -9.36 1.35
CA THR A 272 -9.26 -10.46 0.42
C THR A 272 -7.87 -10.35 -0.20
N THR A 273 -7.42 -9.13 -0.55
CA THR A 273 -6.05 -8.91 -1.03
C THR A 273 -5.01 -9.10 0.07
N ALA A 274 -5.30 -8.69 1.31
CA ALA A 274 -4.43 -8.93 2.45
C ALA A 274 -4.24 -10.43 2.76
N LEU A 275 -5.31 -11.23 2.60
CA LEU A 275 -5.30 -12.69 2.80
C LEU A 275 -4.71 -13.47 1.63
N ARG A 276 -4.58 -12.85 0.45
CA ARG A 276 -4.10 -13.53 -0.76
C ARG A 276 -2.70 -14.12 -0.51
N PHE A 277 -2.57 -15.42 -0.75
CA PHE A 277 -1.35 -16.21 -0.54
C PHE A 277 -0.87 -16.33 0.93
N VAL A 278 -1.70 -15.99 1.91
CA VAL A 278 -1.37 -16.15 3.33
C VAL A 278 -1.77 -17.55 3.80
N PRO A 279 -0.83 -18.39 4.28
CA PRO A 279 -1.14 -19.67 4.87
C PRO A 279 -1.97 -19.50 6.14
N LYS A 280 -2.91 -20.45 6.39
CA LYS A 280 -3.82 -20.34 7.54
C LYS A 280 -3.11 -20.50 8.90
N ASP A 281 -1.98 -21.17 8.92
CA ASP A 281 -1.11 -21.38 10.10
C ASP A 281 -0.12 -20.25 10.32
N PHE A 282 -0.05 -19.27 9.42
CA PHE A 282 0.81 -18.10 9.59
C PHE A 282 0.12 -17.06 10.48
N TRP A 283 0.84 -16.49 11.45
CA TRP A 283 0.29 -15.56 12.44
C TRP A 283 -0.46 -14.37 11.82
N TRP A 284 -0.06 -13.90 10.62
CA TRP A 284 -0.70 -12.81 9.91
C TRP A 284 -2.14 -13.14 9.50
N TYR A 285 -2.43 -14.42 9.20
CA TYR A 285 -3.80 -14.87 8.92
C TYR A 285 -4.69 -14.66 10.14
N GLU A 286 -4.27 -15.11 11.32
CA GLU A 286 -5.02 -14.93 12.56
C GLU A 286 -5.19 -13.46 12.93
N PHE A 287 -4.13 -12.65 12.72
CA PHE A 287 -4.17 -11.20 12.93
C PHE A 287 -5.25 -10.54 12.08
N LEU A 288 -5.30 -10.85 10.78
CA LEU A 288 -6.31 -10.33 9.85
C LEU A 288 -7.72 -10.80 10.21
N MET A 289 -7.90 -12.08 10.61
CA MET A 289 -9.19 -12.57 11.09
C MET A 289 -9.68 -11.72 12.27
N LYS A 290 -8.85 -11.53 13.29
CA LYS A 290 -9.17 -10.67 14.44
C LYS A 290 -9.38 -9.20 14.04
N ALA A 291 -8.78 -8.76 12.96
CA ALA A 291 -8.98 -7.41 12.43
C ALA A 291 -10.29 -7.23 11.66
N GLY A 292 -11.02 -8.29 11.37
CA GLY A 292 -12.33 -8.26 10.72
C GLY A 292 -12.42 -8.96 9.37
N ALA A 293 -11.35 -9.61 8.91
CA ALA A 293 -11.34 -10.37 7.66
C ALA A 293 -12.29 -11.58 7.69
N GLU A 294 -12.66 -12.06 8.87
CA GLU A 294 -13.61 -13.15 9.07
C GLU A 294 -14.96 -12.93 8.38
N ARG A 295 -15.33 -11.66 8.16
CA ARG A 295 -16.59 -11.27 7.51
C ARG A 295 -16.60 -11.50 6.01
N TYR A 296 -15.42 -11.76 5.41
CA TYR A 296 -15.20 -11.79 3.97
C TYR A 296 -14.54 -13.11 3.52
N LEU A 297 -14.75 -14.20 4.28
CA LEU A 297 -14.17 -15.51 3.95
C LEU A 297 -14.74 -16.07 2.65
N GLU A 298 -16.03 -15.87 2.41
CA GLU A 298 -16.69 -16.33 1.19
C GLU A 298 -16.18 -15.54 -0.03
N GLU A 299 -16.07 -14.22 0.08
CA GLU A 299 -15.47 -13.35 -0.94
C GLU A 299 -14.00 -13.72 -1.18
N SER A 300 -13.26 -14.06 -0.13
CA SER A 300 -11.87 -14.51 -0.24
C SER A 300 -11.72 -15.84 -0.99
N GLU A 301 -12.67 -16.76 -0.85
CA GLU A 301 -12.71 -18.01 -1.62
C GLU A 301 -13.04 -17.76 -3.09
N CYS A 302 -14.02 -16.89 -3.35
CA CYS A 302 -14.39 -16.48 -4.70
C CYS A 302 -13.21 -15.77 -5.40
N GLU A 303 -12.50 -14.89 -4.68
CA GLU A 303 -11.34 -14.19 -5.22
C GLU A 303 -10.15 -15.13 -5.49
N ARG A 304 -9.93 -16.15 -4.66
CA ARG A 304 -8.95 -17.20 -4.96
C ARG A 304 -9.29 -17.98 -6.23
N ALA A 305 -10.57 -18.28 -6.44
CA ALA A 305 -11.01 -18.93 -7.67
C ALA A 305 -10.77 -18.00 -8.89
N LEU A 306 -11.13 -16.72 -8.77
CA LEU A 306 -10.86 -15.69 -9.78
C LEU A 306 -9.35 -15.61 -10.11
N THR A 307 -8.50 -15.48 -9.10
CA THR A 307 -7.05 -15.40 -9.28
C THR A 307 -6.48 -16.65 -9.95
N SER A 308 -7.01 -17.84 -9.65
CA SER A 308 -6.58 -19.08 -10.31
C SER A 308 -6.97 -19.17 -11.79
N LEU A 309 -8.05 -18.49 -12.20
CA LEU A 309 -8.50 -18.39 -13.60
C LEU A 309 -7.73 -17.36 -14.42
N THR A 310 -7.09 -16.41 -13.73
CA THR A 310 -6.46 -15.24 -14.35
C THR A 310 -4.96 -15.15 -14.04
N ALA A 311 -4.34 -16.25 -13.62
CA ALA A 311 -2.97 -16.28 -13.12
C ALA A 311 -1.95 -15.68 -14.12
N ASP A 312 -2.11 -15.99 -15.40
CA ASP A 312 -1.18 -15.52 -16.45
C ASP A 312 -1.33 -14.03 -16.80
N SER A 313 -2.39 -13.38 -16.31
CA SER A 313 -2.60 -11.94 -16.53
C SER A 313 -1.86 -11.05 -15.51
N TYR A 314 -1.23 -11.65 -14.50
CA TYR A 314 -0.40 -10.98 -13.49
C TYR A 314 1.09 -11.13 -13.84
N SER A 315 1.46 -10.82 -15.06
CA SER A 315 2.87 -10.88 -15.49
C SER A 315 3.71 -9.89 -14.69
N TRP A 316 4.81 -10.38 -14.19
CA TRP A 316 5.80 -9.62 -13.39
C TRP A 316 6.82 -8.94 -14.29
#